data_9d8d8e9a75d21225f474441819c4b4c8
#
_entry.id   9d8d8e9a75d21225f474441819c4b4c8
#
_cell.length_a   1.000
_cell.length_b   1.000
_cell.length_c   1.000
_cell.angle_alpha   90.00
_cell.angle_beta   90.00
_cell.angle_gamma   90.00
#
_symmetry.space_group_name_H-M   'P 1'
#
loop_
_entity.id
_entity.type
_entity.pdbx_description
1 polymer ?
#
loop_
_entity_poly.entity_id
_entity_poly.type
_entity_poly.pdbx_seq_one_letter_code
_entity_poly.pdbx_strand_id
1 'polypeptide(L)'
;VQNSDEDAMKRLQKMIRPFVLRRLKKEVLTDLPDKLEENMFAQLTGEQQKLYDAHVKRMMLMLDKQSEEEFKSSKITILAELTRLRQICCDPSLVFEDYKGDSAKKEMCLNMIRNAVEGGHKILLFSQFTTMMDHLAKRLEEEKISYYMLTGSVSKEKRAQMVESFNKDDTQVFCISLKAGGTGLNLTAAA
;
A
#
# COMPACT_ATOMS: atom_id res chain seq x y z
N VAL A 1 3.47 -6.66 28.07
CA VAL A 1 3.07 -5.43 28.80
C VAL A 1 1.60 -5.59 29.16
N GLN A 2 1.27 -6.42 30.16
CA GLN A 2 -0.13 -6.76 30.50
C GLN A 2 -0.67 -6.09 31.77
N ASN A 3 0.19 -5.37 32.50
CA ASN A 3 -0.28 -4.50 33.61
C ASN A 3 0.36 -3.14 33.39
N SER A 4 -0.43 -2.16 33.01
CA SER A 4 -0.01 -0.76 32.97
C SER A 4 0.06 -0.24 34.42
N ASP A 5 1.22 -0.39 35.04
CA ASP A 5 1.57 0.33 36.25
C ASP A 5 1.76 1.80 35.82
N GLU A 6 0.77 2.63 36.12
CA GLU A 6 0.76 4.06 35.73
C GLU A 6 1.94 4.80 36.35
N ASP A 7 2.38 4.41 37.54
CA ASP A 7 3.53 5.04 38.22
C ASP A 7 4.85 4.65 37.57
N ALA A 8 5.00 3.39 37.12
CA ALA A 8 6.15 2.96 36.31
C ALA A 8 6.19 3.66 34.95
N MET A 9 5.05 3.85 34.30
CA MET A 9 4.96 4.59 33.04
C MET A 9 5.32 6.08 33.22
N LYS A 10 4.83 6.73 34.28
CA LYS A 10 5.19 8.13 34.61
C LYS A 10 6.68 8.28 34.92
N ARG A 11 7.27 7.33 35.65
CA ARG A 11 8.72 7.31 35.92
C ARG A 11 9.52 7.16 34.64
N LEU A 12 9.16 6.20 33.79
CA LEU A 12 9.81 5.98 32.51
C LEU A 12 9.73 7.23 31.63
N GLN A 13 8.53 7.83 31.51
CA GLN A 13 8.32 9.04 30.74
C GLN A 13 9.19 10.21 31.24
N LYS A 14 9.32 10.37 32.58
CA LYS A 14 10.17 11.39 33.16
C LYS A 14 11.66 11.16 32.89
N MET A 15 12.10 9.90 32.86
CA MET A 15 13.49 9.53 32.57
C MET A 15 13.86 9.73 31.10
N ILE A 16 12.95 9.40 30.18
CA ILE A 16 13.24 9.48 28.73
C ILE A 16 12.98 10.87 28.14
N ARG A 17 12.16 11.70 28.79
CA ARG A 17 11.77 13.05 28.32
C ARG A 17 12.95 13.94 27.87
N PRO A 18 14.12 13.96 28.55
CA PRO A 18 15.27 14.75 28.09
C PRO A 18 15.91 14.24 26.81
N PHE A 19 15.68 12.98 26.43
CA PHE A 19 16.33 12.30 25.28
C PHE A 19 15.37 12.05 24.11
N VAL A 20 14.06 12.24 24.30
CA VAL A 20 13.04 11.97 23.29
C VAL A 20 12.21 13.22 23.06
N LEU A 21 12.29 13.75 21.83
CA LEU A 21 11.45 14.84 21.38
C LEU A 21 10.46 14.31 20.33
N ARG A 22 9.19 14.20 20.72
CA ARG A 22 8.10 13.86 19.81
C ARG A 22 7.29 15.11 19.49
N ARG A 23 7.25 15.48 18.22
CA ARG A 23 6.41 16.59 17.72
C ARG A 23 5.40 16.04 16.73
N LEU A 24 4.15 16.42 16.87
CA LEU A 24 3.11 16.11 15.89
C LEU A 24 3.09 17.21 14.82
N LYS A 25 2.89 16.83 13.56
CA LYS A 25 2.81 17.79 12.45
C LYS A 25 1.79 18.91 12.73
N LYS A 26 0.62 18.56 13.27
CA LYS A 26 -0.43 19.52 13.64
C LYS A 26 -0.01 20.58 14.68
N GLU A 27 0.96 20.25 15.54
CA GLU A 27 1.43 21.14 16.61
C GLU A 27 2.53 22.09 16.13
N VAL A 28 3.24 21.74 15.07
CA VAL A 28 4.44 22.46 14.62
C VAL A 28 4.24 23.18 13.29
N LEU A 29 3.38 22.64 12.42
CA LEU A 29 3.13 23.15 11.07
C LEU A 29 1.70 23.64 10.97
N THR A 30 1.40 24.75 11.65
CA THR A 30 0.08 25.38 11.67
C THR A 30 -0.34 25.98 10.34
N ASP A 31 0.64 26.24 9.44
CA ASP A 31 0.41 26.87 8.14
C ASP A 31 0.07 25.83 7.03
N LEU A 32 0.15 24.53 7.34
CA LEU A 32 -0.25 23.49 6.38
C LEU A 32 -1.76 23.24 6.44
N PRO A 33 -2.42 23.14 5.27
CA PRO A 33 -3.82 22.74 5.23
C PRO A 33 -4.01 21.33 5.79
N ASP A 34 -5.23 21.04 6.24
CA ASP A 34 -5.60 19.73 6.70
C ASP A 34 -5.48 18.70 5.57
N LYS A 35 -4.97 17.51 5.90
CA LYS A 35 -4.87 16.40 4.98
C LYS A 35 -6.28 15.87 4.66
N LEU A 36 -6.65 15.88 3.39
CA LEU A 36 -7.84 15.18 2.91
C LEU A 36 -7.55 13.69 2.75
N GLU A 37 -8.42 12.87 3.33
CA GLU A 37 -8.37 11.41 3.19
C GLU A 37 -9.71 10.91 2.67
N GLU A 38 -9.68 10.20 1.55
CA GLU A 38 -10.87 9.59 0.94
C GLU A 38 -10.68 8.09 0.80
N ASN A 39 -11.74 7.33 1.10
CA ASN A 39 -11.80 5.91 0.85
C ASN A 39 -12.55 5.65 -0.46
N MET A 40 -11.85 5.13 -1.46
CA MET A 40 -12.44 4.74 -2.73
C MET A 40 -12.71 3.24 -2.75
N PHE A 41 -13.93 2.85 -3.16
CA PHE A 41 -14.36 1.45 -3.21
C PHE A 41 -14.55 1.01 -4.65
N ALA A 42 -13.75 0.04 -5.10
CA ALA A 42 -13.95 -0.63 -6.37
C ALA A 42 -14.85 -1.84 -6.17
N GLN A 43 -15.99 -1.86 -6.86
CA GLN A 43 -16.90 -3.00 -6.82
C GLN A 43 -16.39 -4.09 -7.75
N LEU A 44 -16.17 -5.29 -7.21
CA LEU A 44 -15.78 -6.44 -8.02
C LEU A 44 -16.94 -6.84 -8.92
N THR A 45 -16.64 -7.22 -10.15
CA THR A 45 -17.65 -7.63 -11.15
C THR A 45 -17.19 -8.83 -11.96
N GLY A 46 -18.11 -9.48 -12.66
CA GLY A 46 -17.81 -10.52 -13.63
C GLY A 46 -17.05 -11.71 -13.05
N GLU A 47 -15.97 -12.07 -13.71
CA GLU A 47 -15.13 -13.22 -13.34
C GLU A 47 -14.34 -12.97 -12.03
N GLN A 48 -13.88 -11.74 -11.81
CA GLN A 48 -13.17 -11.37 -10.59
C GLN A 48 -14.04 -11.62 -9.35
N GLN A 49 -15.33 -11.25 -9.39
CA GLN A 49 -16.27 -11.51 -8.29
C GLN A 49 -16.44 -13.02 -8.04
N LYS A 50 -16.59 -13.82 -9.11
CA LYS A 50 -16.73 -15.27 -8.99
C LYS A 50 -15.51 -15.93 -8.35
N LEU A 51 -14.30 -15.51 -8.73
CA LEU A 51 -13.05 -16.00 -8.17
C LEU A 51 -12.93 -15.64 -6.68
N TYR A 52 -13.29 -14.41 -6.32
CA TYR A 52 -13.32 -13.96 -4.94
C TYR A 52 -14.27 -14.78 -4.09
N ASP A 53 -15.53 -14.96 -4.55
CA ASP A 53 -16.56 -15.71 -3.82
C ASP A 53 -16.21 -17.19 -3.67
N ALA A 54 -15.66 -17.81 -4.71
CA ALA A 54 -15.18 -19.19 -4.66
C ALA A 54 -14.05 -19.35 -3.60
N HIS A 55 -13.15 -18.39 -3.54
CA HIS A 55 -12.05 -18.41 -2.58
C HIS A 55 -12.53 -18.19 -1.13
N VAL A 56 -13.48 -17.27 -0.93
CA VAL A 56 -14.14 -17.05 0.38
C VAL A 56 -14.86 -18.32 0.85
N LYS A 57 -15.67 -18.95 -0.02
CA LYS A 57 -16.36 -20.21 0.32
C LYS A 57 -15.38 -21.31 0.73
N ARG A 58 -14.29 -21.48 -0.04
CA ARG A 58 -13.26 -22.46 0.29
C ARG A 58 -12.63 -22.18 1.66
N MET A 59 -12.33 -20.91 1.95
CA MET A 59 -11.73 -20.51 3.22
C MET A 59 -12.71 -20.73 4.39
N MET A 60 -14.00 -20.41 4.23
CA MET A 60 -15.02 -20.68 5.24
C MET A 60 -15.13 -22.17 5.55
N LEU A 61 -15.21 -23.03 4.52
CA LEU A 61 -15.26 -24.48 4.70
C LEU A 61 -13.99 -25.05 5.38
N MET A 62 -12.85 -24.41 5.19
CA MET A 62 -11.61 -24.80 5.86
C MET A 62 -11.67 -24.41 7.35
N LEU A 63 -12.21 -23.24 7.68
CA LEU A 63 -12.34 -22.76 9.06
C LEU A 63 -13.40 -23.54 9.85
N ASP A 64 -14.54 -23.82 9.26
CA ASP A 64 -15.65 -24.56 9.90
C ASP A 64 -15.28 -25.98 10.32
N LYS A 65 -14.28 -26.58 9.69
CA LYS A 65 -13.82 -27.94 9.97
C LYS A 65 -12.70 -28.02 11.00
N GLN A 66 -12.20 -26.88 11.49
CA GLN A 66 -11.06 -26.85 12.41
C GLN A 66 -11.49 -26.82 13.87
N SER A 67 -10.84 -27.63 14.70
CA SER A 67 -10.88 -27.50 16.15
C SER A 67 -10.06 -26.27 16.60
N GLU A 68 -10.23 -25.81 17.86
CA GLU A 68 -9.44 -24.70 18.41
C GLU A 68 -7.91 -24.96 18.36
N GLU A 69 -7.48 -26.19 18.54
CA GLU A 69 -6.07 -26.58 18.49
C GLU A 69 -5.53 -26.53 17.06
N GLU A 70 -6.29 -27.05 16.10
CA GLU A 70 -5.96 -26.98 14.67
C GLU A 70 -5.95 -25.53 14.18
N PHE A 71 -6.87 -24.67 14.64
CA PHE A 71 -6.88 -23.25 14.34
C PHE A 71 -5.59 -22.55 14.82
N LYS A 72 -5.11 -22.88 16.02
CA LYS A 72 -3.85 -22.33 16.55
C LYS A 72 -2.64 -22.72 15.69
N SER A 73 -2.61 -23.94 15.17
CA SER A 73 -1.52 -24.45 14.32
C SER A 73 -1.61 -23.94 12.89
N SER A 74 -2.81 -23.61 12.38
CA SER A 74 -3.07 -23.20 11.00
C SER A 74 -3.02 -21.69 10.75
N LYS A 75 -2.65 -20.87 11.74
CA LYS A 75 -2.61 -19.40 11.63
C LYS A 75 -1.84 -18.89 10.40
N ILE A 76 -0.71 -19.50 10.09
CA ILE A 76 0.13 -19.13 8.93
C ILE A 76 -0.63 -19.41 7.63
N THR A 77 -1.32 -20.54 7.54
CA THR A 77 -2.13 -20.91 6.37
C THR A 77 -3.30 -19.92 6.19
N ILE A 78 -3.99 -19.57 7.29
CA ILE A 78 -5.09 -18.60 7.27
C ILE A 78 -4.58 -17.23 6.78
N LEU A 79 -3.43 -16.77 7.28
CA LEU A 79 -2.82 -15.51 6.82
C LEU A 79 -2.42 -15.55 5.33
N ALA A 80 -1.98 -16.70 4.84
CA ALA A 80 -1.68 -16.89 3.41
C ALA A 80 -2.97 -16.80 2.57
N GLU A 81 -4.06 -17.43 3.00
CA GLU A 81 -5.35 -17.37 2.30
C GLU A 81 -5.96 -15.95 2.32
N LEU A 82 -5.86 -15.23 3.44
CA LEU A 82 -6.23 -13.80 3.51
C LEU A 82 -5.39 -12.94 2.56
N THR A 83 -4.11 -13.25 2.44
CA THR A 83 -3.23 -12.54 1.50
C THR A 83 -3.65 -12.80 0.06
N ARG A 84 -4.03 -14.04 -0.29
CA ARG A 84 -4.58 -14.39 -1.62
C ARG A 84 -5.88 -13.65 -1.92
N LEU A 85 -6.81 -13.57 -0.96
CA LEU A 85 -8.04 -12.76 -1.11
C LEU A 85 -7.71 -11.29 -1.42
N ARG A 86 -6.76 -10.72 -0.70
CA ARG A 86 -6.31 -9.34 -0.96
C ARG A 86 -5.67 -9.19 -2.35
N GLN A 87 -4.93 -10.18 -2.82
CA GLN A 87 -4.37 -10.21 -4.17
C GLN A 87 -5.48 -10.27 -5.23
N ILE A 88 -6.48 -11.16 -5.06
CA ILE A 88 -7.64 -11.26 -5.96
C ILE A 88 -8.41 -9.92 -6.03
N CYS A 89 -8.56 -9.21 -4.91
CA CYS A 89 -9.16 -7.87 -4.88
C CYS A 89 -8.32 -6.82 -5.63
N CYS A 90 -6.99 -6.96 -5.63
CA CYS A 90 -6.12 -6.04 -6.37
C CYS A 90 -6.14 -6.36 -7.87
N ASP A 91 -5.81 -7.59 -8.23
CA ASP A 91 -5.84 -8.12 -9.58
C ASP A 91 -5.78 -9.66 -9.49
N PRO A 92 -6.77 -10.41 -9.99
CA PRO A 92 -6.76 -11.87 -9.93
C PRO A 92 -5.53 -12.51 -10.59
N SER A 93 -4.91 -11.87 -11.56
CA SER A 93 -3.69 -12.35 -12.22
C SER A 93 -2.47 -12.43 -11.27
N LEU A 94 -2.54 -11.82 -10.07
CA LEU A 94 -1.53 -12.00 -9.03
C LEU A 94 -1.57 -13.40 -8.37
N VAL A 95 -2.67 -14.14 -8.58
CA VAL A 95 -2.88 -15.48 -8.03
C VAL A 95 -3.07 -16.51 -9.13
N PHE A 96 -3.67 -16.14 -10.24
CA PHE A 96 -4.03 -16.98 -11.38
C PHE A 96 -3.33 -16.48 -12.64
N GLU A 97 -2.24 -17.13 -13.04
CA GLU A 97 -1.39 -16.72 -14.17
C GLU A 97 -2.17 -16.64 -15.51
N ASP A 98 -3.17 -17.50 -15.67
CA ASP A 98 -4.00 -17.55 -16.89
C ASP A 98 -5.15 -16.53 -16.89
N TYR A 99 -5.31 -15.75 -15.83
CA TYR A 99 -6.38 -14.76 -15.78
C TYR A 99 -6.10 -13.60 -16.74
N LYS A 100 -7.05 -13.37 -17.65
CA LYS A 100 -6.99 -12.29 -18.67
C LYS A 100 -8.13 -11.30 -18.54
N GLY A 101 -8.94 -11.41 -17.49
CA GLY A 101 -10.06 -10.51 -17.26
C GLY A 101 -9.62 -9.16 -16.68
N ASP A 102 -10.60 -8.29 -16.52
CA ASP A 102 -10.38 -6.96 -15.95
C ASP A 102 -10.24 -7.01 -14.43
N SER A 103 -9.57 -6.00 -13.88
CA SER A 103 -9.46 -5.77 -12.45
C SER A 103 -10.07 -4.43 -12.09
N ALA A 104 -11.19 -4.47 -11.36
CA ALA A 104 -11.94 -3.27 -10.98
C ALA A 104 -11.06 -2.24 -10.23
N LYS A 105 -10.20 -2.72 -9.33
CA LYS A 105 -9.31 -1.86 -8.56
C LYS A 105 -8.19 -1.26 -9.41
N LYS A 106 -7.64 -2.04 -10.35
CA LYS A 106 -6.62 -1.58 -11.29
C LYS A 106 -7.16 -0.47 -12.20
N GLU A 107 -8.33 -0.69 -12.79
CA GLU A 107 -8.97 0.31 -13.67
C GLU A 107 -9.35 1.58 -12.90
N MET A 108 -9.89 1.45 -11.69
CA MET A 108 -10.15 2.61 -10.84
C MET A 108 -8.87 3.40 -10.54
N CYS A 109 -7.79 2.72 -10.18
CA CYS A 109 -6.48 3.34 -9.92
C CYS A 109 -5.96 4.08 -11.16
N LEU A 110 -6.02 3.48 -12.34
CA LEU A 110 -5.60 4.10 -13.60
C LEU A 110 -6.44 5.33 -13.93
N ASN A 111 -7.75 5.28 -13.73
CA ASN A 111 -8.63 6.44 -13.95
C ASN A 111 -8.25 7.60 -13.00
N MET A 112 -7.97 7.30 -11.72
CA MET A 112 -7.51 8.32 -10.77
C MET A 112 -6.16 8.93 -11.20
N ILE A 113 -5.24 8.10 -11.69
CA ILE A 113 -3.94 8.57 -12.19
C ILE A 113 -4.15 9.49 -13.39
N ARG A 114 -4.97 9.10 -14.39
CA ARG A 114 -5.25 9.93 -15.58
C ARG A 114 -5.80 11.29 -15.18
N ASN A 115 -6.83 11.31 -14.33
CA ASN A 115 -7.44 12.56 -13.87
C ASN A 115 -6.44 13.48 -13.15
N ALA A 116 -5.58 12.93 -12.29
CA ALA A 116 -4.58 13.70 -11.59
C ALA A 116 -3.48 14.22 -12.52
N VAL A 117 -3.04 13.41 -13.49
CA VAL A 117 -2.06 13.82 -14.52
C VAL A 117 -2.63 14.91 -15.41
N GLU A 118 -3.88 14.79 -15.86
CA GLU A 118 -4.59 15.84 -16.62
C GLU A 118 -4.74 17.15 -15.83
N GLY A 119 -4.88 17.03 -14.50
CA GLY A 119 -4.86 18.16 -13.58
C GLY A 119 -3.47 18.75 -13.32
N GLY A 120 -2.41 18.21 -13.90
CA GLY A 120 -1.03 18.68 -13.71
C GLY A 120 -0.42 18.27 -12.36
N HIS A 121 -1.00 17.29 -11.65
CA HIS A 121 -0.51 16.86 -10.35
C HIS A 121 0.49 15.72 -10.47
N LYS A 122 1.49 15.71 -9.58
CA LYS A 122 2.39 14.56 -9.39
C LYS A 122 1.82 13.61 -8.34
N ILE A 123 1.97 12.31 -8.58
CA ILE A 123 1.29 11.26 -7.84
C ILE A 123 2.30 10.36 -7.13
N LEU A 124 2.04 10.05 -5.85
CA LEU A 124 2.71 8.98 -5.12
C LEU A 124 1.78 7.78 -5.02
N LEU A 125 2.16 6.69 -5.68
CA LEU A 125 1.40 5.44 -5.70
C LEU A 125 2.05 4.41 -4.78
N PHE A 126 1.35 3.99 -3.74
CA PHE A 126 1.85 2.99 -2.80
C PHE A 126 1.14 1.65 -2.99
N SER A 127 1.91 0.57 -3.03
CA SER A 127 1.37 -0.79 -3.04
C SER A 127 2.17 -1.72 -2.13
N GLN A 128 1.47 -2.68 -1.53
CA GLN A 128 2.09 -3.80 -0.83
C GLN A 128 2.61 -4.85 -1.81
N PHE A 129 1.93 -5.03 -2.96
CA PHE A 129 2.26 -6.04 -3.95
C PHE A 129 3.08 -5.41 -5.09
N THR A 130 4.35 -5.81 -5.19
CA THR A 130 5.26 -5.32 -6.24
C THR A 130 4.80 -5.75 -7.63
N THR A 131 4.31 -6.99 -7.78
CA THR A 131 3.71 -7.48 -9.03
C THR A 131 2.53 -6.63 -9.50
N MET A 132 1.70 -6.11 -8.59
CA MET A 132 0.65 -5.16 -8.96
C MET A 132 1.22 -3.86 -9.51
N MET A 133 2.34 -3.40 -8.95
CA MET A 133 3.03 -2.21 -9.46
C MET A 133 3.61 -2.46 -10.86
N ASP A 134 4.12 -3.67 -11.13
CA ASP A 134 4.62 -4.05 -12.46
C ASP A 134 3.49 -4.06 -13.50
N HIS A 135 2.29 -4.53 -13.12
CA HIS A 135 1.11 -4.48 -13.99
C HIS A 135 0.65 -3.05 -14.27
N LEU A 136 0.66 -2.18 -13.24
CA LEU A 136 0.34 -0.76 -13.43
C LEU A 136 1.40 -0.07 -14.28
N ALA A 137 2.68 -0.36 -14.07
CA ALA A 137 3.78 0.21 -14.85
C ALA A 137 3.62 -0.04 -16.35
N LYS A 138 3.28 -1.27 -16.76
CA LYS A 138 2.99 -1.60 -18.17
C LYS A 138 1.87 -0.73 -18.74
N ARG A 139 0.80 -0.50 -17.97
CA ARG A 139 -0.30 0.35 -18.41
C ARG A 139 0.11 1.82 -18.49
N LEU A 140 0.93 2.31 -17.55
CA LEU A 140 1.49 3.66 -17.61
C LEU A 140 2.38 3.86 -18.85
N GLU A 141 3.20 2.85 -19.21
CA GLU A 141 4.01 2.87 -20.44
C GLU A 141 3.14 2.93 -21.70
N GLU A 142 2.08 2.11 -21.78
CA GLU A 142 1.12 2.11 -22.89
C GLU A 142 0.46 3.49 -23.05
N GLU A 143 0.17 4.17 -21.94
CA GLU A 143 -0.47 5.48 -21.91
C GLU A 143 0.54 6.65 -21.96
N LYS A 144 1.84 6.36 -22.09
CA LYS A 144 2.95 7.34 -22.12
C LYS A 144 2.99 8.24 -20.88
N ILE A 145 2.55 7.72 -19.74
CA ILE A 145 2.67 8.38 -18.44
C ILE A 145 4.05 8.05 -17.84
N SER A 146 4.83 9.07 -17.56
CA SER A 146 6.18 8.89 -16.99
C SER A 146 6.12 8.47 -15.52
N TYR A 147 6.99 7.51 -15.13
CA TYR A 147 7.00 7.04 -13.76
C TYR A 147 8.40 6.65 -13.26
N TYR A 148 8.59 6.71 -11.95
CA TYR A 148 9.66 6.03 -11.22
C TYR A 148 9.10 4.85 -10.44
N MET A 149 9.92 3.80 -10.27
CA MET A 149 9.55 2.63 -9.46
C MET A 149 10.58 2.37 -8.36
N LEU A 150 10.18 2.49 -7.11
CA LEU A 150 10.98 2.24 -5.93
C LEU A 150 10.53 0.97 -5.22
N THR A 151 11.34 -0.08 -5.32
CA THR A 151 11.16 -1.36 -4.63
C THR A 151 12.30 -1.64 -3.66
N GLY A 152 12.19 -2.72 -2.89
CA GLY A 152 13.23 -3.11 -1.94
C GLY A 152 14.58 -3.50 -2.58
N SER A 153 14.63 -3.77 -3.89
CA SER A 153 15.84 -4.10 -4.65
C SER A 153 16.67 -2.89 -5.07
N VAL A 154 16.14 -1.67 -4.92
CA VAL A 154 16.83 -0.43 -5.33
C VAL A 154 17.88 -0.04 -4.28
N SER A 155 19.14 0.21 -4.72
CA SER A 155 20.21 0.65 -3.84
C SER A 155 19.93 2.01 -3.20
N LYS A 156 20.62 2.32 -2.09
CA LYS A 156 20.43 3.60 -1.38
C LYS A 156 20.79 4.81 -2.26
N GLU A 157 21.84 4.69 -3.05
CA GLU A 157 22.33 5.74 -3.94
C GLU A 157 21.31 6.02 -5.04
N LYS A 158 20.83 4.97 -5.71
CA LYS A 158 19.82 5.07 -6.77
C LYS A 158 18.50 5.61 -6.22
N ARG A 159 18.12 5.20 -4.99
CA ARG A 159 16.94 5.72 -4.29
C ARG A 159 17.03 7.23 -4.08
N ALA A 160 18.18 7.73 -3.59
CA ALA A 160 18.37 9.17 -3.39
C ALA A 160 18.29 9.95 -4.71
N GLN A 161 18.92 9.42 -5.77
CA GLN A 161 18.85 10.02 -7.12
C GLN A 161 17.42 10.08 -7.64
N MET A 162 16.64 8.99 -7.51
CA MET A 162 15.23 8.96 -7.96
C MET A 162 14.37 9.97 -7.24
N VAL A 163 14.56 10.14 -5.92
CA VAL A 163 13.83 11.13 -5.11
C VAL A 163 14.21 12.55 -5.55
N GLU A 164 15.49 12.81 -5.76
CA GLU A 164 15.97 14.11 -6.22
C GLU A 164 15.46 14.44 -7.62
N SER A 165 15.52 13.46 -8.54
CA SER A 165 15.02 13.63 -9.91
C SER A 165 13.52 13.91 -9.91
N PHE A 166 12.72 13.12 -9.21
CA PHE A 166 11.26 13.31 -9.13
C PHE A 166 10.86 14.71 -8.62
N ASN A 167 11.62 15.27 -7.68
CA ASN A 167 11.36 16.62 -7.19
C ASN A 167 11.73 17.72 -8.20
N LYS A 168 12.53 17.42 -9.24
CA LYS A 168 13.07 18.39 -10.19
C LYS A 168 12.58 18.25 -11.62
N ASP A 169 12.26 17.02 -12.03
CA ASP A 169 11.82 16.70 -13.40
C ASP A 169 10.29 16.66 -13.53
N ASP A 170 9.79 16.37 -14.73
CA ASP A 170 8.36 16.34 -15.05
C ASP A 170 7.77 14.92 -14.92
N THR A 171 8.42 13.99 -14.22
CA THR A 171 7.89 12.65 -13.98
C THR A 171 6.59 12.74 -13.17
N GLN A 172 5.55 12.10 -13.68
CA GLN A 172 4.17 12.25 -13.20
C GLN A 172 3.84 11.33 -12.02
N VAL A 173 4.36 10.09 -12.03
CA VAL A 173 4.02 9.08 -11.02
C VAL A 173 5.27 8.54 -10.34
N PHE A 174 5.25 8.40 -9.02
CA PHE A 174 6.25 7.67 -8.29
C PHE A 174 5.63 6.46 -7.61
N CYS A 175 5.87 5.28 -8.17
CA CYS A 175 5.42 4.00 -7.63
C CYS A 175 6.36 3.52 -6.53
N ILE A 176 5.83 3.29 -5.33
CA ILE A 176 6.62 2.99 -4.12
C ILE A 176 6.07 1.74 -3.44
N SER A 177 6.90 0.71 -3.27
CA SER A 177 6.47 -0.42 -2.44
C SER A 177 6.43 -0.02 -0.97
N LEU A 178 5.42 -0.48 -0.22
CA LEU A 178 5.25 -0.10 1.19
C LEU A 178 6.49 -0.44 2.05
N LYS A 179 7.20 -1.52 1.73
CA LYS A 179 8.47 -1.86 2.41
C LYS A 179 9.58 -0.85 2.11
N ALA A 180 9.66 -0.34 0.89
CA ALA A 180 10.68 0.63 0.50
C ALA A 180 10.32 2.06 0.94
N GLY A 181 9.01 2.38 0.98
CA GLY A 181 8.51 3.72 1.34
C GLY A 181 8.49 4.05 2.82
N GLY A 182 8.79 3.07 3.69
CA GLY A 182 8.55 3.17 5.14
C GLY A 182 9.35 4.23 5.90
N THR A 183 10.41 4.81 5.34
CA THR A 183 11.22 5.82 6.04
C THR A 183 11.95 6.77 5.09
N GLY A 184 11.91 8.07 5.40
CA GLY A 184 12.90 9.05 4.95
C GLY A 184 12.86 9.47 3.49
N LEU A 185 11.71 9.34 2.82
CA LEU A 185 11.51 9.91 1.48
C LEU A 185 10.99 11.35 1.62
N ASN A 186 11.72 12.29 1.06
CA ASN A 186 11.30 13.69 0.98
C ASN A 186 10.83 14.00 -0.44
N LEU A 187 9.53 13.77 -0.70
CA LEU A 187 8.90 13.89 -2.02
C LEU A 187 7.98 15.12 -2.04
N THR A 188 8.61 16.28 -2.01
CA THR A 188 7.92 17.59 -1.90
C THR A 188 7.25 18.04 -3.20
N ALA A 189 7.58 17.45 -4.33
CA ALA A 189 6.97 17.79 -5.63
C ALA A 189 5.59 17.17 -5.83
N ALA A 190 5.22 16.16 -5.05
CA ALA A 190 3.86 15.62 -5.04
C ALA A 190 3.06 16.36 -3.96
N ALA A 191 2.24 17.30 -4.36
CA ALA A 191 1.35 18.06 -3.51
C ALA A 191 -0.09 17.52 -3.61
#